data_32a28cb6652d7879a3709379d9efe52f
#
_entry.id   32a28cb6652d7879a3709379d9efe52f
#
_cell.length_a   1.000
_cell.length_b   1.000
_cell.length_c   1.000
_cell.angle_alpha   90.00
_cell.angle_beta   90.00
_cell.angle_gamma   90.00
#
_symmetry.space_group_name_H-M   'P 1'
#
loop_
_entity.id
_entity.type
_entity.pdbx_description
1 polymer ?
#
loop_
_entity_poly.entity_id
_entity_poly.type
_entity_poly.pdbx_seq_one_letter_code
_entity_poly.pdbx_strand_id
1 'polypeptide(L)'
;VPYTALPFATAISIQHQVPLILRRKEKKEYGTKKMVEGIFHPGQTCLIVEDVVTTGSSVAETALSLQEEGLLVQDAVVLVNRGQGAERALSQKNIRLHSVLTLPYILQELLSEKLITQQIADETKAFIQTHQSP
;
A
#
# COMPACT_ATOMS: atom_id res chain seq x y z
N VAL A 1 6.00 -0.59 2.35
CA VAL A 1 6.46 -1.07 1.03
C VAL A 1 7.59 -0.16 0.55
N PRO A 2 8.70 -0.71 0.01
CA PRO A 2 9.79 0.12 -0.47
C PRO A 2 9.48 0.68 -1.87
N TYR A 3 9.90 1.90 -2.22
CA TYR A 3 10.69 2.82 -1.38
C TYR A 3 9.91 4.09 -1.05
N THR A 4 8.90 4.47 -1.84
CA THR A 4 8.19 5.74 -1.76
C THR A 4 7.34 5.87 -0.48
N ALA A 5 6.89 4.75 0.09
CA ALA A 5 6.17 4.74 1.35
C ALA A 5 7.06 4.96 2.59
N LEU A 6 8.40 4.88 2.47
CA LEU A 6 9.30 5.01 3.62
C LEU A 6 9.21 6.35 4.36
N PRO A 7 9.14 7.52 3.70
CA PRO A 7 8.95 8.80 4.39
C PRO A 7 7.69 8.82 5.26
N PHE A 8 6.57 8.30 4.75
CA PHE A 8 5.30 8.22 5.50
C PHE A 8 5.43 7.28 6.70
N ALA A 9 5.95 6.07 6.48
CA ALA A 9 6.14 5.08 7.54
C ALA A 9 7.11 5.59 8.61
N THR A 10 8.17 6.30 8.23
CA THR A 10 9.12 6.92 9.15
C THR A 10 8.44 8.02 9.99
N ALA A 11 7.66 8.89 9.37
CA ALA A 11 6.93 9.93 10.08
C ALA A 11 5.94 9.34 11.10
N ILE A 12 5.19 8.31 10.71
CA ILE A 12 4.26 7.58 11.60
C ILE A 12 5.03 6.96 12.76
N SER A 13 6.15 6.26 12.48
CA SER A 13 6.97 5.61 13.50
C SER A 13 7.48 6.60 14.55
N ILE A 14 8.01 7.73 14.13
CA ILE A 14 8.53 8.77 15.02
C ILE A 14 7.40 9.41 15.83
N GLN A 15 6.30 9.79 15.17
CA GLN A 15 5.19 10.48 15.82
C GLN A 15 4.48 9.62 16.86
N HIS A 16 4.31 8.34 16.57
CA HIS A 16 3.58 7.40 17.43
C HIS A 16 4.48 6.49 18.26
N GLN A 17 5.81 6.65 18.17
CA GLN A 17 6.80 5.85 18.89
C GLN A 17 6.60 4.33 18.70
N VAL A 18 6.25 3.94 17.46
CA VAL A 18 6.07 2.53 17.08
C VAL A 18 7.26 2.03 16.25
N PRO A 19 7.68 0.77 16.39
CA PRO A 19 8.77 0.21 15.60
C PRO A 19 8.48 0.31 14.10
N LEU A 20 9.53 0.59 13.33
CA LEU A 20 9.52 0.54 11.86
C LEU A 20 10.32 -0.66 11.39
N ILE A 21 9.71 -1.46 10.52
CA ILE A 21 10.37 -2.55 9.81
C ILE A 21 10.31 -2.29 8.31
N LEU A 22 11.30 -2.78 7.59
CA LEU A 22 11.46 -2.57 6.16
C LEU A 22 11.52 -3.91 5.43
N ARG A 23 10.65 -4.11 4.43
CA ARG A 23 10.84 -5.16 3.43
C ARG A 23 11.79 -4.67 2.35
N ARG A 24 12.80 -5.47 1.98
CA ARG A 24 13.66 -5.21 0.83
C ARG A 24 13.01 -5.64 -0.47
N LYS A 25 13.38 -5.02 -1.58
CA LYS A 25 12.98 -5.48 -2.92
C LYS A 25 13.72 -6.75 -3.34
N GLU A 26 14.98 -6.85 -2.95
CA GLU A 26 15.88 -7.94 -3.36
C GLU A 26 16.50 -8.62 -2.15
N LYS A 27 16.71 -9.92 -2.25
CA LYS A 27 17.49 -10.68 -1.25
C LYS A 27 18.95 -10.25 -1.33
N LYS A 28 19.57 -9.99 -0.18
CA LYS A 28 21.03 -9.83 -0.15
C LYS A 28 21.71 -11.13 -0.61
N GLU A 29 22.68 -11.01 -1.47
CA GLU A 29 23.53 -12.16 -1.88
C GLU A 29 24.45 -12.60 -0.73
N TYR A 30 24.78 -11.67 0.20
CA TYR A 30 25.67 -11.90 1.35
C TYR A 30 24.96 -11.54 2.66
N GLY A 31 25.29 -12.29 3.74
CA GLY A 31 24.78 -12.06 5.09
C GLY A 31 23.51 -12.85 5.40
N THR A 32 22.59 -12.29 6.19
CA THR A 32 21.42 -13.01 6.74
C THR A 32 20.36 -13.40 5.72
N LYS A 33 20.49 -13.03 4.45
CA LYS A 33 19.52 -13.28 3.34
C LYS A 33 18.05 -12.92 3.68
N LYS A 34 17.84 -12.14 4.73
CA LYS A 34 16.50 -11.74 5.19
C LYS A 34 15.89 -10.68 4.27
N MET A 35 14.61 -10.87 3.94
CA MET A 35 13.81 -9.91 3.17
C MET A 35 13.27 -8.79 4.05
N VAL A 36 13.16 -9.00 5.36
CA VAL A 36 12.64 -8.05 6.33
C VAL A 36 13.74 -7.61 7.28
N GLU A 37 13.86 -6.30 7.49
CA GLU A 37 14.82 -5.68 8.41
C GLU A 37 14.10 -4.86 9.49
N GLY A 38 14.67 -4.86 10.69
CA GLY A 38 14.15 -4.17 11.86
C GLY A 38 14.09 -5.08 13.08
N ILE A 39 13.55 -4.55 14.18
CA ILE A 39 13.36 -5.30 15.43
C ILE A 39 11.89 -5.67 15.54
N PHE A 40 11.61 -6.95 15.55
CA PHE A 40 10.26 -7.50 15.70
C PHE A 40 10.33 -8.92 16.29
N HIS A 41 9.20 -9.41 16.78
CA HIS A 41 9.04 -10.76 17.30
C HIS A 41 7.85 -11.46 16.63
N PRO A 42 7.91 -12.77 16.40
CA PRO A 42 6.76 -13.53 15.91
C PRO A 42 5.51 -13.32 16.78
N GLY A 43 4.35 -13.27 16.15
CA GLY A 43 3.06 -13.00 16.81
C GLY A 43 2.72 -11.51 16.97
N GLN A 44 3.64 -10.58 16.69
CA GLN A 44 3.30 -9.17 16.68
C GLN A 44 2.47 -8.77 15.46
N THR A 45 1.53 -7.85 15.66
CA THR A 45 0.73 -7.25 14.57
C THR A 45 1.57 -6.22 13.83
N CYS A 46 1.50 -6.27 12.50
CA CYS A 46 2.20 -5.33 11.62
C CYS A 46 1.20 -4.67 10.65
N LEU A 47 1.20 -3.34 10.62
CA LEU A 47 0.49 -2.53 9.64
C LEU A 47 1.39 -2.30 8.41
N ILE A 48 0.88 -2.58 7.23
CA ILE A 48 1.57 -2.21 5.99
C ILE A 48 1.25 -0.77 5.63
N VAL A 49 2.27 0.01 5.28
CA VAL A 49 2.15 1.38 4.77
C VAL A 49 2.61 1.41 3.32
N GLU A 50 1.76 1.99 2.46
CA GLU A 50 2.02 2.14 1.03
C GLU A 50 1.66 3.56 0.56
N ASP A 51 2.28 4.05 -0.50
CA ASP A 51 1.97 5.36 -1.09
C ASP A 51 0.79 5.27 -2.07
N VAL A 52 0.85 4.37 -3.03
CA VAL A 52 -0.18 4.19 -4.07
C VAL A 52 -0.49 2.70 -4.26
N VAL A 53 -1.75 2.36 -4.33
CA VAL A 53 -2.19 1.01 -4.69
C VAL A 53 -2.99 1.01 -5.99
N THR A 54 -2.70 0.02 -6.83
CA THR A 54 -3.45 -0.30 -8.06
C THR A 54 -4.21 -1.61 -7.90
N THR A 55 -3.53 -2.72 -8.09
CA THR A 55 -4.07 -4.09 -7.97
C THR A 55 -3.86 -4.72 -6.58
N GLY A 56 -3.00 -4.12 -5.75
CA GLY A 56 -2.68 -4.64 -4.42
C GLY A 56 -1.57 -5.70 -4.38
N SER A 57 -0.96 -6.04 -5.52
CA SER A 57 0.09 -7.08 -5.59
C SER A 57 1.29 -6.78 -4.68
N SER A 58 1.83 -5.55 -4.70
CA SER A 58 2.96 -5.17 -3.84
C SER A 58 2.65 -5.30 -2.35
N VAL A 59 1.42 -4.93 -1.95
CA VAL A 59 0.93 -5.07 -0.57
C VAL A 59 0.82 -6.55 -0.21
N ALA A 60 0.23 -7.37 -1.10
CA ALA A 60 0.08 -8.81 -0.88
C ALA A 60 1.43 -9.53 -0.77
N GLU A 61 2.40 -9.22 -1.64
CA GLU A 61 3.76 -9.77 -1.55
C GLU A 61 4.46 -9.35 -0.26
N THR A 62 4.27 -8.10 0.16
CA THR A 62 4.82 -7.60 1.43
C THR A 62 4.22 -8.34 2.61
N ALA A 63 2.89 -8.55 2.61
CA ALA A 63 2.20 -9.30 3.64
C ALA A 63 2.74 -10.73 3.76
N LEU A 64 2.90 -11.43 2.62
CA LEU A 64 3.48 -12.78 2.61
C LEU A 64 4.88 -12.80 3.26
N SER A 65 5.76 -11.88 2.87
CA SER A 65 7.12 -11.81 3.43
C SER A 65 7.12 -11.55 4.94
N LEU A 66 6.17 -10.74 5.45
CA LEU A 66 6.03 -10.47 6.86
C LEU A 66 5.44 -11.66 7.63
N GLN A 67 4.48 -12.35 7.03
CA GLN A 67 3.87 -13.56 7.60
C GLN A 67 4.85 -14.73 7.65
N GLU A 68 5.76 -14.87 6.68
CA GLU A 68 6.85 -15.85 6.70
C GLU A 68 7.82 -15.63 7.88
N GLU A 69 7.98 -14.38 8.33
CA GLU A 69 8.74 -14.03 9.54
C GLU A 69 7.89 -14.13 10.84
N GLY A 70 6.67 -14.63 10.75
CA GLY A 70 5.77 -14.88 11.88
C GLY A 70 4.95 -13.66 12.34
N LEU A 71 4.91 -12.58 11.57
CA LEU A 71 4.10 -11.41 11.89
C LEU A 71 2.64 -11.59 11.49
N LEU A 72 1.74 -10.95 12.23
CA LEU A 72 0.31 -10.91 11.92
C LEU A 72 0.00 -9.66 11.08
N VAL A 73 -0.42 -9.87 9.83
CA VAL A 73 -0.76 -8.79 8.90
C VAL A 73 -2.23 -8.90 8.53
N GLN A 74 -3.03 -7.96 9.00
CA GLN A 74 -4.47 -7.89 8.74
C GLN A 74 -4.90 -6.56 8.12
N ASP A 75 -4.04 -5.54 8.18
CA ASP A 75 -4.37 -4.20 7.74
C ASP A 75 -3.24 -3.61 6.89
N ALA A 76 -3.62 -2.86 5.87
CA ALA A 76 -2.74 -2.02 5.07
C ALA A 76 -3.35 -0.63 4.93
N VAL A 77 -2.55 0.41 5.07
CA VAL A 77 -2.94 1.79 4.80
C VAL A 77 -2.21 2.32 3.58
N VAL A 78 -2.94 2.99 2.70
CA VAL A 78 -2.40 3.59 1.48
C VAL A 78 -2.80 5.06 1.41
N LEU A 79 -1.87 5.91 0.94
CA LEU A 79 -2.21 7.31 0.72
C LEU A 79 -3.21 7.44 -0.42
N VAL A 80 -2.97 6.82 -1.58
CA VAL A 80 -3.86 6.90 -2.73
C VAL A 80 -4.24 5.50 -3.25
N ASN A 81 -5.54 5.24 -3.28
CA ASN A 81 -6.11 4.08 -3.96
C ASN A 81 -6.61 4.47 -5.36
N ARG A 82 -6.04 3.88 -6.39
CA ARG A 82 -6.41 4.16 -7.79
C ARG A 82 -7.71 3.49 -8.24
N GLY A 83 -8.31 2.62 -7.41
CA GLY A 83 -9.60 1.96 -7.70
C GLY A 83 -9.51 0.86 -8.76
N GLN A 84 -8.39 0.14 -8.85
CA GLN A 84 -8.13 -0.90 -9.85
C GLN A 84 -8.23 -2.33 -9.29
N GLY A 85 -9.02 -2.55 -8.23
CA GLY A 85 -9.34 -3.88 -7.69
C GLY A 85 -8.55 -4.30 -6.45
N ALA A 86 -7.65 -3.45 -5.92
CA ALA A 86 -6.83 -3.78 -4.75
C ALA A 86 -7.64 -4.21 -3.51
N GLU A 87 -8.75 -3.53 -3.22
CA GLU A 87 -9.59 -3.85 -2.05
C GLU A 87 -10.09 -5.30 -2.11
N ARG A 88 -10.62 -5.70 -3.27
CA ARG A 88 -11.10 -7.07 -3.49
C ARG A 88 -9.97 -8.09 -3.38
N ALA A 89 -8.85 -7.83 -4.07
CA ALA A 89 -7.70 -8.74 -4.09
C ALA A 89 -7.09 -8.93 -2.70
N LEU A 90 -7.01 -7.88 -1.90
CA LEU A 90 -6.47 -7.93 -0.54
C LEU A 90 -7.46 -8.55 0.45
N SER A 91 -8.76 -8.27 0.30
CA SER A 91 -9.81 -8.89 1.12
C SER A 91 -9.82 -10.40 0.99
N GLN A 92 -9.59 -10.96 -0.20
CA GLN A 92 -9.44 -12.40 -0.43
C GLN A 92 -8.26 -13.03 0.33
N LYS A 93 -7.32 -12.21 0.76
CA LYS A 93 -6.14 -12.59 1.57
C LYS A 93 -6.29 -12.21 3.06
N ASN A 94 -7.51 -11.85 3.49
CA ASN A 94 -7.83 -11.37 4.83
C ASN A 94 -7.04 -10.10 5.23
N ILE A 95 -6.74 -9.24 4.28
CA ILE A 95 -6.09 -7.95 4.49
C ILE A 95 -7.10 -6.84 4.20
N ARG A 96 -7.37 -5.98 5.19
CA ARG A 96 -8.21 -4.79 5.03
C ARG A 96 -7.36 -3.65 4.49
N LEU A 97 -7.81 -3.05 3.38
CA LEU A 97 -7.17 -1.87 2.81
C LEU A 97 -7.87 -0.61 3.31
N HIS A 98 -7.09 0.29 3.92
CA HIS A 98 -7.53 1.60 4.36
C HIS A 98 -6.91 2.65 3.43
N SER A 99 -7.75 3.43 2.76
CA SER A 99 -7.30 4.46 1.82
C SER A 99 -7.54 5.85 2.40
N VAL A 100 -6.51 6.71 2.40
CA VAL A 100 -6.65 8.12 2.79
C VAL A 100 -7.39 8.88 1.71
N LEU A 101 -7.01 8.66 0.45
CA LEU A 101 -7.61 9.24 -0.74
C LEU A 101 -7.92 8.16 -1.77
N THR A 102 -8.99 8.37 -2.54
CA THR A 102 -9.27 7.56 -3.73
C THR A 102 -9.15 8.41 -4.99
N LEU A 103 -8.73 7.82 -6.10
CA LEU A 103 -8.61 8.57 -7.36
C LEU A 103 -9.95 9.17 -7.83
N PRO A 104 -11.10 8.49 -7.70
CA PRO A 104 -12.41 9.12 -7.96
C PRO A 104 -12.67 10.37 -7.13
N TYR A 105 -12.34 10.37 -5.84
CA TYR A 105 -12.47 11.53 -4.99
C TYR A 105 -11.55 12.66 -5.43
N ILE A 106 -10.27 12.37 -5.71
CA ILE A 106 -9.32 13.35 -6.23
C ILE A 106 -9.83 14.00 -7.53
N LEU A 107 -10.35 13.21 -8.47
CA LEU A 107 -10.90 13.73 -9.72
C LEU A 107 -12.11 14.65 -9.48
N GLN A 108 -12.96 14.31 -8.52
CA GLN A 108 -14.12 15.14 -8.17
C GLN A 108 -13.68 16.50 -7.62
N GLU A 109 -12.71 16.52 -6.69
CA GLU A 109 -12.18 17.76 -6.13
C GLU A 109 -11.50 18.64 -7.20
N LEU A 110 -10.66 18.03 -8.05
CA LEU A 110 -9.99 18.74 -9.14
C LEU A 110 -10.98 19.34 -10.16
N LEU A 111 -12.09 18.65 -10.42
CA LEU A 111 -13.16 19.19 -11.26
C LEU A 111 -13.88 20.36 -10.59
N SER A 112 -14.22 20.26 -9.30
CA SER A 112 -14.91 21.32 -8.56
C SER A 112 -14.09 22.59 -8.50
N GLU A 113 -12.78 22.47 -8.35
CA GLU A 113 -11.82 23.56 -8.35
C GLU A 113 -11.42 24.05 -9.78
N LYS A 114 -12.01 23.45 -10.83
CA LYS A 114 -11.72 23.76 -12.24
C LYS A 114 -10.24 23.59 -12.63
N LEU A 115 -9.53 22.71 -11.95
CA LEU A 115 -8.13 22.39 -12.22
C LEU A 115 -7.97 21.36 -13.34
N ILE A 116 -9.02 20.62 -13.64
CA ILE A 116 -9.11 19.70 -14.80
C ILE A 116 -10.41 19.91 -15.53
N THR A 117 -10.47 19.46 -16.80
CA THR A 117 -11.70 19.45 -17.60
C THR A 117 -12.52 18.20 -17.35
N GLN A 118 -13.83 18.24 -17.65
CA GLN A 118 -14.71 17.08 -17.62
C GLN A 118 -14.15 15.94 -18.49
N GLN A 119 -13.62 16.27 -19.66
CA GLN A 119 -13.02 15.30 -20.58
C GLN A 119 -11.88 14.51 -19.90
N ILE A 120 -10.93 15.18 -19.24
CA ILE A 120 -9.82 14.52 -18.53
C ILE A 120 -10.36 13.59 -17.45
N ALA A 121 -11.38 14.03 -16.69
CA ALA A 121 -11.97 13.19 -15.66
C ALA A 121 -12.63 11.93 -16.22
N ASP A 122 -13.35 12.05 -17.33
CA ASP A 122 -14.05 10.93 -17.96
C ASP A 122 -13.08 9.95 -18.63
N GLU A 123 -12.04 10.45 -19.30
CA GLU A 123 -10.96 9.62 -19.86
C GLU A 123 -10.23 8.84 -18.74
N THR A 124 -9.94 9.49 -17.61
CA THR A 124 -9.28 8.84 -16.47
C THR A 124 -10.19 7.77 -15.85
N LYS A 125 -11.48 8.03 -15.69
CA LYS A 125 -12.44 7.02 -15.19
C LYS A 125 -12.55 5.82 -16.13
N ALA A 126 -12.60 6.07 -17.44
CA ALA A 126 -12.63 5.01 -18.44
C ALA A 126 -11.35 4.15 -18.38
N PHE A 127 -10.19 4.79 -18.25
CA PHE A 127 -8.92 4.08 -18.07
C PHE A 127 -8.93 3.17 -16.84
N ILE A 128 -9.39 3.66 -15.69
CA ILE A 128 -9.50 2.87 -14.46
C ILE A 128 -10.40 1.65 -14.68
N GLN A 129 -11.54 1.82 -15.35
CA GLN A 129 -12.49 0.74 -15.61
C GLN A 129 -11.92 -0.36 -16.51
N THR A 130 -11.15 0.03 -17.53
CA THR A 130 -10.52 -0.92 -18.47
C THR A 130 -9.28 -1.63 -17.90
N HIS A 131 -8.71 -1.12 -16.81
CA HIS A 131 -7.50 -1.66 -16.17
C HIS A 131 -7.79 -2.20 -14.76
N GLN A 132 -8.97 -2.81 -14.58
CA GLN A 132 -9.32 -3.51 -13.35
C GLN A 132 -8.50 -4.81 -13.23
N SER A 133 -8.04 -5.11 -12.02
CA SER A 133 -7.52 -6.44 -11.69
C SER A 133 -8.68 -7.44 -11.65
N PRO A 134 -8.50 -8.65 -12.18
CA PRO A 134 -9.50 -9.71 -12.12
C PRO A 134 -9.85 -10.13 -10.69
#